data_dadb654f873c16459606727d3dea1c16
#
_entry.id   dadb654f873c16459606727d3dea1c16
#
_cell.length_a   1.000
_cell.length_b   1.000
_cell.length_c   1.000
_cell.angle_alpha   90.00
_cell.angle_beta   90.00
_cell.angle_gamma   90.00
#
_symmetry.space_group_name_H-M   'P 1'
#
loop_
_entity.id
_entity.type
_entity.pdbx_description
1 polymer ?
#
loop_
_entity_poly.entity_id
_entity_poly.type
_entity_poly.pdbx_seq_one_letter_code
_entity_poly.pdbx_strand_id
1 'polypeptide(L)'
;MGTIIGEGITFDDVLLVPQYSEVTPNMIDLTTNLTKNIKLNIPLMSAGMDTVTEHRMAIAMARQGGIGIIHKNMSIEQQAEEVDKVKRSENGVITDPFFLHPDNTLQEANDLMGKFRISGVPITDDNGKLVGIITNRDLKFEEHFERPIKECMTSENLITAPVGTTLEEAKKILGKARKEKLPIVDDDYKLRGLITIKDIEKSVKYPSSAHDSQGRLLAGAAVGITANVMDRVQALVNSSVDCIVIDSAHGHSKNIITTLKEIKSAFPDLQVIAGNIATGAAAKALCEAGVDAVKVGIGPGSICTTRVVAGIGVPQVTAVMDAYAEAKKFGIPVIADGGIKFSGDIVKAIAAGGSVCMLGSLLAGCDEAPGSFELFQGRKYKVYRGMGSIAAMENGSKDRYFQTGAKKLVPEGVEGRVAYKGLVEDTIFQLMGGLRSGMGYCGAPTIPLLQETGKFIKMSSAALRESHPHDIHITKEAPNYSVENA
;
A
#
# COMPACT_ATOMS: atom_id res chain seq x y z
N MET A 1 9.63 -41.73 -2.52
CA MET A 1 9.47 -41.64 -1.06
C MET A 1 9.71 -40.20 -0.65
N GLY A 2 8.85 -39.60 0.17
CA GLY A 2 9.04 -38.21 0.64
C GLY A 2 10.23 -38.13 1.58
N THR A 3 10.89 -36.95 1.63
CA THR A 3 12.09 -36.71 2.47
C THR A 3 11.83 -35.55 3.42
N ILE A 4 12.21 -35.70 4.68
CA ILE A 4 12.24 -34.59 5.64
C ILE A 4 13.55 -33.82 5.40
N ILE A 5 13.42 -32.53 4.98
CA ILE A 5 14.58 -31.69 4.61
C ILE A 5 15.04 -30.76 5.73
N GLY A 6 14.24 -30.65 6.81
CA GLY A 6 14.59 -29.78 7.93
C GLY A 6 13.42 -29.54 8.87
N GLU A 7 13.65 -28.63 9.82
CA GLU A 7 12.67 -28.14 10.80
C GLU A 7 12.22 -26.72 10.40
N GLY A 8 10.91 -26.46 10.39
CA GLY A 8 10.35 -25.16 10.07
C GLY A 8 10.07 -24.34 11.32
N ILE A 9 10.34 -23.04 11.27
CA ILE A 9 10.24 -22.08 12.37
C ILE A 9 9.30 -20.96 11.98
N THR A 10 8.33 -20.65 12.85
CA THR A 10 7.44 -19.48 12.72
C THR A 10 7.77 -18.41 13.78
N PHE A 11 7.01 -17.28 13.76
CA PHE A 11 7.26 -16.18 14.70
C PHE A 11 7.10 -16.57 16.18
N ASP A 12 6.19 -17.49 16.48
CA ASP A 12 5.94 -17.96 17.85
C ASP A 12 7.02 -18.93 18.37
N ASP A 13 7.93 -19.40 17.51
CA ASP A 13 8.99 -20.33 17.88
C ASP A 13 10.30 -19.63 18.28
N VAL A 14 10.39 -18.31 18.10
CA VAL A 14 11.65 -17.57 18.28
C VAL A 14 11.45 -16.22 18.95
N LEU A 15 12.50 -15.77 19.65
CA LEU A 15 12.68 -14.38 20.07
C LEU A 15 14.00 -13.85 19.53
N LEU A 16 14.10 -12.51 19.37
CA LEU A 16 15.38 -11.84 19.11
C LEU A 16 16.12 -11.63 20.42
N VAL A 17 17.41 -11.92 20.41
CA VAL A 17 18.28 -11.73 21.55
C VAL A 17 18.68 -10.26 21.65
N PRO A 18 18.46 -9.58 22.80
CA PRO A 18 18.92 -8.21 23.00
C PRO A 18 20.44 -8.12 22.84
N GLN A 19 20.88 -7.00 22.25
CA GLN A 19 22.30 -6.73 22.03
C GLN A 19 22.67 -5.37 22.63
N TYR A 20 23.98 -5.10 22.76
CA TYR A 20 24.44 -3.78 23.14
C TYR A 20 23.89 -2.71 22.18
N SER A 21 23.35 -1.62 22.73
CA SER A 21 22.68 -0.58 21.96
C SER A 21 23.10 0.81 22.43
N GLU A 22 23.42 1.66 21.47
CA GLU A 22 23.65 3.09 21.66
C GLU A 22 22.51 3.92 21.01
N VAL A 23 21.45 3.25 20.51
CA VAL A 23 20.33 3.90 19.81
C VAL A 23 19.04 3.84 20.63
N THR A 24 18.33 4.94 20.59
CA THR A 24 16.98 5.05 21.15
C THR A 24 15.93 5.01 20.02
N PRO A 25 14.66 4.69 20.31
CA PRO A 25 13.62 4.53 19.26
C PRO A 25 13.47 5.72 18.31
N ASN A 26 13.74 6.95 18.76
CA ASN A 26 13.67 8.16 17.95
C ASN A 26 14.87 8.36 17.00
N MET A 27 15.94 7.61 17.17
CA MET A 27 17.14 7.65 16.31
C MET A 27 17.05 6.62 15.17
N ILE A 28 16.02 5.78 15.14
CA ILE A 28 15.90 4.66 14.21
C ILE A 28 15.29 5.14 12.89
N ASP A 29 15.98 4.84 11.79
CA ASP A 29 15.51 5.02 10.43
C ASP A 29 14.78 3.75 9.96
N LEU A 30 13.49 3.90 9.61
CA LEU A 30 12.64 2.82 9.10
C LEU A 30 12.60 2.77 7.57
N THR A 31 13.36 3.61 6.88
CA THR A 31 13.43 3.64 5.43
C THR A 31 13.91 2.29 4.88
N THR A 32 13.23 1.77 3.88
CA THR A 32 13.51 0.46 3.31
C THR A 32 13.24 0.42 1.80
N ASN A 33 13.74 -0.59 1.12
CA ASN A 33 13.44 -0.84 -0.28
C ASN A 33 12.25 -1.79 -0.42
N LEU A 34 11.19 -1.34 -1.11
CA LEU A 34 10.08 -2.19 -1.53
C LEU A 34 10.47 -3.03 -2.75
N THR A 35 11.08 -2.37 -3.74
CA THR A 35 11.63 -2.98 -4.94
C THR A 35 13.04 -2.45 -5.18
N LYS A 36 13.69 -2.83 -6.27
CA LYS A 36 14.99 -2.26 -6.65
C LYS A 36 14.99 -0.73 -6.69
N ASN A 37 13.88 -0.12 -7.12
CA ASN A 37 13.81 1.31 -7.42
C ASN A 37 12.80 2.08 -6.58
N ILE A 38 11.94 1.40 -5.81
CA ILE A 38 10.96 2.05 -4.92
C ILE A 38 11.41 1.92 -3.48
N LYS A 39 11.52 3.08 -2.80
CA LYS A 39 11.76 3.17 -1.36
C LYS A 39 10.46 3.50 -0.62
N LEU A 40 10.33 2.97 0.58
CA LEU A 40 9.29 3.32 1.55
C LEU A 40 9.92 3.95 2.78
N ASN A 41 9.17 4.81 3.45
CA ASN A 41 9.60 5.45 4.70
C ASN A 41 9.28 4.61 5.94
N ILE A 42 8.39 3.61 5.80
CA ILE A 42 8.15 2.54 6.79
C ILE A 42 8.04 1.18 6.07
N PRO A 43 8.45 0.08 6.70
CA PRO A 43 8.51 -1.25 6.07
C PRO A 43 7.14 -1.96 6.04
N LEU A 44 6.08 -1.24 5.66
CA LEU A 44 4.72 -1.78 5.64
C LEU A 44 4.02 -1.62 4.30
N MET A 45 3.27 -2.65 3.91
CA MET A 45 2.31 -2.58 2.82
C MET A 45 0.99 -3.26 3.19
N SER A 46 -0.14 -2.75 2.68
CA SER A 46 -1.43 -3.40 2.86
C SER A 46 -1.70 -4.43 1.77
N ALA A 47 -2.32 -5.56 2.15
CA ALA A 47 -2.55 -6.69 1.26
C ALA A 47 -3.58 -6.40 0.18
N GLY A 48 -3.34 -6.89 -1.04
CA GLY A 48 -4.23 -6.78 -2.20
C GLY A 48 -5.46 -7.70 -2.08
N MET A 49 -6.24 -7.51 -1.04
CA MET A 49 -7.44 -8.29 -0.69
C MET A 49 -8.69 -7.41 -0.72
N ASP A 50 -9.80 -7.95 -1.19
CA ASP A 50 -11.05 -7.22 -1.41
C ASP A 50 -11.78 -6.75 -0.13
N THR A 51 -11.26 -7.13 1.04
CA THR A 51 -11.70 -6.63 2.35
C THR A 51 -10.60 -5.83 3.07
N VAL A 52 -9.49 -5.50 2.39
CA VAL A 52 -8.35 -4.78 2.99
C VAL A 52 -8.01 -3.49 2.24
N THR A 53 -7.78 -3.56 0.90
CA THR A 53 -7.18 -2.43 0.19
C THR A 53 -7.94 -2.02 -1.07
N GLU A 54 -8.59 -0.88 -0.97
CA GLU A 54 -9.02 0.01 -2.06
C GLU A 54 -8.36 1.38 -1.88
N HIS A 55 -8.74 2.41 -2.67
CA HIS A 55 -8.09 3.72 -2.63
C HIS A 55 -8.00 4.34 -1.23
N ARG A 56 -9.02 4.20 -0.35
CA ARG A 56 -8.99 4.78 0.99
C ARG A 56 -7.83 4.23 1.84
N MET A 57 -7.69 2.91 1.86
CA MET A 57 -6.59 2.24 2.57
C MET A 57 -5.24 2.55 1.91
N ALA A 58 -5.17 2.55 0.58
CA ALA A 58 -3.94 2.83 -0.14
C ALA A 58 -3.44 4.26 0.13
N ILE A 59 -4.33 5.26 0.12
CA ILE A 59 -4.02 6.64 0.49
C ILE A 59 -3.50 6.72 1.93
N ALA A 60 -4.21 6.10 2.87
CA ALA A 60 -3.82 6.14 4.27
C ALA A 60 -2.46 5.47 4.53
N MET A 61 -2.19 4.33 3.88
CA MET A 61 -0.89 3.64 3.94
C MET A 61 0.24 4.51 3.39
N ALA A 62 0.06 5.11 2.21
CA ALA A 62 1.06 5.96 1.60
C ALA A 62 1.34 7.23 2.44
N ARG A 63 0.32 7.83 3.06
CA ARG A 63 0.47 8.95 4.00
C ARG A 63 1.32 8.62 5.21
N GLN A 64 1.26 7.39 5.68
CA GLN A 64 2.09 6.91 6.79
C GLN A 64 3.51 6.49 6.33
N GLY A 65 3.80 6.53 5.04
CA GLY A 65 5.12 6.20 4.48
C GLY A 65 5.25 4.77 3.96
N GLY A 66 4.18 4.00 3.96
CA GLY A 66 4.07 2.67 3.36
C GLY A 66 3.46 2.71 1.95
N ILE A 67 2.83 1.60 1.54
CA ILE A 67 2.11 1.51 0.27
C ILE A 67 0.89 0.60 0.39
N GLY A 68 -0.19 0.92 -0.32
CA GLY A 68 -1.35 0.04 -0.46
C GLY A 68 -1.36 -0.70 -1.79
N ILE A 69 -1.71 -1.98 -1.76
CA ILE A 69 -1.87 -2.81 -2.96
C ILE A 69 -3.35 -2.99 -3.25
N ILE A 70 -3.86 -2.30 -4.26
CA ILE A 70 -5.26 -2.36 -4.67
C ILE A 70 -5.57 -3.75 -5.22
N HIS A 71 -6.64 -4.37 -4.71
CA HIS A 71 -7.02 -5.74 -5.08
C HIS A 71 -7.57 -5.83 -6.52
N LYS A 72 -7.55 -7.04 -7.09
CA LYS A 72 -7.97 -7.32 -8.47
C LYS A 72 -9.42 -7.81 -8.61
N ASN A 73 -10.16 -8.02 -7.52
CA ASN A 73 -11.56 -8.50 -7.55
C ASN A 73 -12.53 -7.40 -7.97
N MET A 74 -12.25 -6.79 -9.12
CA MET A 74 -13.03 -5.76 -9.79
C MET A 74 -12.68 -5.70 -11.26
N SER A 75 -13.43 -4.94 -12.07
CA SER A 75 -13.11 -4.77 -13.48
C SER A 75 -11.76 -4.09 -13.68
N ILE A 76 -11.21 -4.15 -14.89
CA ILE A 76 -9.95 -3.48 -15.25
C ILE A 76 -10.09 -1.96 -15.02
N GLU A 77 -11.20 -1.40 -15.49
CA GLU A 77 -11.52 0.03 -15.42
C GLU A 77 -11.67 0.50 -13.97
N GLN A 78 -12.37 -0.29 -13.15
CA GLN A 78 -12.55 0.01 -11.73
C GLN A 78 -11.22 0.00 -10.97
N GLN A 79 -10.33 -0.97 -11.23
CA GLN A 79 -9.03 -1.05 -10.58
C GLN A 79 -8.13 0.13 -11.00
N ALA A 80 -8.15 0.48 -12.29
CA ALA A 80 -7.44 1.63 -12.82
C ALA A 80 -7.96 2.95 -12.20
N GLU A 81 -9.28 3.09 -12.02
CA GLU A 81 -9.90 4.24 -11.32
C GLU A 81 -9.49 4.30 -9.84
N GLU A 82 -9.40 3.16 -9.15
CA GLU A 82 -8.91 3.11 -7.76
C GLU A 82 -7.46 3.61 -7.64
N VAL A 83 -6.58 3.22 -8.57
CA VAL A 83 -5.20 3.73 -8.66
C VAL A 83 -5.20 5.24 -8.93
N ASP A 84 -6.00 5.71 -9.90
CA ASP A 84 -6.11 7.13 -10.23
C ASP A 84 -6.57 7.96 -9.04
N LYS A 85 -7.53 7.47 -8.24
CA LYS A 85 -7.96 8.13 -6.99
C LYS A 85 -6.81 8.30 -5.99
N VAL A 86 -5.92 7.32 -5.88
CA VAL A 86 -4.73 7.44 -5.01
C VAL A 86 -3.78 8.49 -5.57
N LYS A 87 -3.45 8.41 -6.87
CA LYS A 87 -2.53 9.32 -7.54
C LYS A 87 -2.99 10.78 -7.53
N ARG A 88 -4.32 11.00 -7.52
CA ARG A 88 -4.92 12.35 -7.45
C ARG A 88 -5.18 12.84 -6.03
N SER A 89 -5.08 11.98 -5.01
CA SER A 89 -5.44 12.35 -3.63
C SER A 89 -4.49 13.35 -2.98
N GLU A 90 -3.22 13.31 -3.35
CA GLU A 90 -2.19 14.26 -2.92
C GLU A 90 -1.19 14.48 -4.04
N ASN A 91 -1.01 15.75 -4.35
CA ASN A 91 0.03 16.21 -5.24
C ASN A 91 0.74 17.35 -4.53
N GLY A 92 2.05 17.25 -4.37
CA GLY A 92 2.82 18.40 -3.92
C GLY A 92 2.63 19.57 -4.89
N VAL A 93 2.85 19.28 -6.16
CA VAL A 93 2.44 20.12 -7.30
C VAL A 93 1.63 19.23 -8.22
N ILE A 94 0.36 19.56 -8.46
CA ILE A 94 -0.46 18.86 -9.47
C ILE A 94 0.13 19.20 -10.84
N THR A 95 0.87 18.25 -11.43
CA THR A 95 1.59 18.49 -12.70
C THR A 95 0.71 18.38 -13.95
N ASP A 96 -0.50 17.84 -13.80
CA ASP A 96 -1.52 17.78 -14.86
C ASP A 96 -2.88 18.14 -14.25
N PRO A 97 -3.10 19.44 -13.94
CA PRO A 97 -4.35 19.87 -13.33
C PRO A 97 -5.50 19.82 -14.34
N PHE A 98 -6.69 19.46 -13.86
CA PHE A 98 -7.89 19.68 -14.64
C PHE A 98 -7.97 21.16 -15.04
N PHE A 99 -8.33 21.41 -16.27
CA PHE A 99 -8.62 22.75 -16.77
C PHE A 99 -9.90 22.76 -17.62
N LEU A 100 -10.48 23.93 -17.80
CA LEU A 100 -11.60 24.17 -18.69
C LEU A 100 -11.29 25.39 -19.55
N HIS A 101 -12.09 25.59 -20.60
CA HIS A 101 -11.99 26.76 -21.47
C HIS A 101 -13.00 27.86 -21.04
N PRO A 102 -12.73 29.13 -21.37
CA PRO A 102 -13.62 30.25 -21.01
C PRO A 102 -15.04 30.08 -21.48
N ASP A 103 -15.27 29.38 -22.60
CA ASP A 103 -16.60 29.16 -23.22
C ASP A 103 -17.32 27.90 -22.70
N ASN A 104 -16.69 27.08 -21.87
CA ASN A 104 -17.38 26.00 -21.13
C ASN A 104 -18.44 26.62 -20.20
N THR A 105 -19.47 25.86 -19.85
CA THR A 105 -20.54 26.30 -18.96
C THR A 105 -20.16 26.18 -17.48
N LEU A 106 -20.81 26.95 -16.63
CA LEU A 106 -20.68 26.82 -15.17
C LEU A 106 -21.13 25.44 -14.68
N GLN A 107 -22.09 24.80 -15.38
CA GLN A 107 -22.52 23.43 -15.10
C GLN A 107 -21.35 22.43 -15.29
N GLU A 108 -20.65 22.54 -16.40
CA GLU A 108 -19.49 21.67 -16.66
C GLU A 108 -18.39 21.83 -15.57
N ALA A 109 -18.17 23.08 -15.12
CA ALA A 109 -17.25 23.35 -14.02
C ALA A 109 -17.73 22.74 -12.69
N ASN A 110 -19.02 22.88 -12.37
CA ASN A 110 -19.64 22.33 -11.18
C ASN A 110 -19.59 20.79 -11.18
N ASP A 111 -19.92 20.17 -12.31
CA ASP A 111 -19.88 18.70 -12.47
C ASP A 111 -18.46 18.15 -12.35
N LEU A 112 -17.48 18.82 -12.95
CA LEU A 112 -16.07 18.47 -12.84
C LEU A 112 -15.60 18.56 -11.38
N MET A 113 -15.92 19.67 -10.71
CA MET A 113 -15.58 19.87 -9.30
C MET A 113 -16.26 18.85 -8.39
N GLY A 114 -17.52 18.53 -8.63
CA GLY A 114 -18.28 17.52 -7.89
C GLY A 114 -17.73 16.11 -8.10
N LYS A 115 -17.51 15.71 -9.34
CA LYS A 115 -17.00 14.39 -9.72
C LYS A 115 -15.64 14.10 -9.07
N PHE A 116 -14.72 15.07 -9.11
CA PHE A 116 -13.36 14.91 -8.61
C PHE A 116 -13.12 15.48 -7.20
N ARG A 117 -14.18 16.01 -6.57
CA ARG A 117 -14.13 16.62 -5.21
C ARG A 117 -13.06 17.71 -5.07
N ILE A 118 -12.87 18.49 -6.13
CA ILE A 118 -11.97 19.65 -6.17
C ILE A 118 -12.75 20.94 -5.96
N SER A 119 -12.11 21.95 -5.43
CA SER A 119 -12.76 23.22 -5.06
C SER A 119 -12.49 24.36 -6.04
N GLY A 120 -11.92 24.07 -7.20
CA GLY A 120 -11.71 25.04 -8.29
C GLY A 120 -10.80 24.51 -9.36
N VAL A 121 -10.93 25.11 -10.54
CA VAL A 121 -10.35 24.67 -11.80
C VAL A 121 -9.66 25.86 -12.48
N PRO A 122 -8.39 25.77 -12.90
CA PRO A 122 -7.75 26.72 -13.80
C PRO A 122 -8.46 26.76 -15.15
N ILE A 123 -8.51 27.94 -15.77
CA ILE A 123 -9.11 28.15 -17.07
C ILE A 123 -7.99 28.54 -18.05
N THR A 124 -7.93 27.83 -19.18
CA THR A 124 -6.91 28.04 -20.20
C THR A 124 -7.55 28.39 -21.55
N ASP A 125 -6.81 29.13 -22.38
CA ASP A 125 -7.16 29.30 -23.78
C ASP A 125 -6.79 28.04 -24.62
N ASP A 126 -7.09 28.09 -25.93
CA ASP A 126 -6.81 26.99 -26.86
C ASP A 126 -5.30 26.66 -27.00
N ASN A 127 -4.42 27.56 -26.56
CA ASN A 127 -2.97 27.38 -26.57
C ASN A 127 -2.43 26.85 -25.23
N GLY A 128 -3.33 26.56 -24.25
CA GLY A 128 -2.98 26.13 -22.91
C GLY A 128 -2.49 27.25 -21.99
N LYS A 129 -2.63 28.52 -22.39
CA LYS A 129 -2.23 29.69 -21.59
C LYS A 129 -3.29 29.93 -20.50
N LEU A 130 -2.84 30.16 -19.28
CA LEU A 130 -3.73 30.46 -18.16
C LEU A 130 -4.42 31.81 -18.36
N VAL A 131 -5.75 31.83 -18.37
CA VAL A 131 -6.59 33.04 -18.55
C VAL A 131 -7.50 33.30 -17.37
N GLY A 132 -7.67 32.34 -16.45
CA GLY A 132 -8.51 32.53 -15.29
C GLY A 132 -8.48 31.34 -14.32
N ILE A 133 -9.26 31.46 -13.28
CA ILE A 133 -9.56 30.39 -12.33
C ILE A 133 -11.01 30.51 -11.87
N ILE A 134 -11.72 29.38 -11.79
CA ILE A 134 -13.07 29.30 -11.23
C ILE A 134 -13.05 28.40 -9.98
N THR A 135 -13.80 28.78 -8.96
CA THR A 135 -13.82 28.09 -7.67
C THR A 135 -15.25 27.90 -7.16
N ASN A 136 -15.43 27.01 -6.16
CA ASN A 136 -16.71 26.84 -5.48
C ASN A 136 -17.29 28.15 -4.90
N ARG A 137 -16.44 29.16 -4.62
CA ARG A 137 -16.91 30.48 -4.15
C ARG A 137 -17.64 31.22 -5.23
N ASP A 138 -17.15 31.13 -6.46
CA ASP A 138 -17.71 31.81 -7.63
C ASP A 138 -19.05 31.19 -8.01
N LEU A 139 -19.23 29.87 -7.74
CA LEU A 139 -20.49 29.14 -8.03
C LEU A 139 -21.48 29.13 -6.86
N LYS A 140 -21.10 29.57 -5.67
CA LYS A 140 -21.90 29.34 -4.45
C LYS A 140 -23.29 29.95 -4.45
N PHE A 141 -23.48 31.07 -5.16
CA PHE A 141 -24.72 31.82 -5.23
C PHE A 141 -25.21 31.98 -6.67
N GLU A 142 -24.64 31.19 -7.60
CA GLU A 142 -25.07 31.24 -9.01
C GLU A 142 -26.34 30.39 -9.20
N GLU A 143 -27.28 30.93 -9.94
CA GLU A 143 -28.55 30.28 -10.28
C GLU A 143 -28.60 29.87 -11.76
N HIS A 144 -27.74 30.46 -12.61
CA HIS A 144 -27.71 30.29 -14.06
C HIS A 144 -26.49 29.53 -14.54
N PHE A 145 -26.50 28.22 -14.36
CA PHE A 145 -25.36 27.34 -14.66
C PHE A 145 -25.11 27.12 -16.16
N GLU A 146 -26.02 27.56 -17.03
CA GLU A 146 -25.86 27.57 -18.50
C GLU A 146 -24.89 28.67 -19.01
N ARG A 147 -24.56 29.65 -18.16
CA ARG A 147 -23.65 30.77 -18.51
C ARG A 147 -22.24 30.27 -18.76
N PRO A 148 -21.46 30.93 -19.64
CA PRO A 148 -20.06 30.61 -19.87
C PRO A 148 -19.18 31.01 -18.68
N ILE A 149 -18.15 30.22 -18.41
CA ILE A 149 -17.22 30.40 -17.30
C ILE A 149 -16.55 31.77 -17.28
N LYS A 150 -16.25 32.33 -18.46
CA LYS A 150 -15.63 33.67 -18.62
C LYS A 150 -16.38 34.82 -17.94
N GLU A 151 -17.67 34.65 -17.70
CA GLU A 151 -18.49 35.68 -17.03
C GLU A 151 -18.36 35.65 -15.49
N CYS A 152 -17.91 34.52 -14.93
CA CYS A 152 -17.86 34.31 -13.47
C CYS A 152 -16.43 34.02 -12.94
N MET A 153 -15.49 33.64 -13.81
CA MET A 153 -14.11 33.32 -13.40
C MET A 153 -13.37 34.57 -12.91
N THR A 154 -12.41 34.35 -12.01
CA THR A 154 -11.40 35.36 -11.69
C THR A 154 -10.37 35.37 -12.81
N SER A 155 -10.26 36.49 -13.57
CA SER A 155 -9.31 36.67 -14.67
C SER A 155 -8.26 37.76 -14.40
N GLU A 156 -8.55 38.68 -13.49
CA GLU A 156 -7.64 39.76 -13.13
C GLU A 156 -6.83 39.45 -11.88
N ASN A 157 -5.59 39.96 -11.80
CA ASN A 157 -4.71 39.80 -10.68
C ASN A 157 -4.51 38.33 -10.25
N LEU A 158 -4.37 37.44 -11.26
CA LEU A 158 -4.07 36.03 -11.00
C LEU A 158 -2.72 35.89 -10.31
N ILE A 159 -2.72 35.20 -9.18
CA ILE A 159 -1.48 34.86 -8.47
C ILE A 159 -0.99 33.53 -9.03
N THR A 160 0.21 33.54 -9.62
CA THR A 160 0.88 32.39 -10.23
C THR A 160 2.29 32.25 -9.70
N ALA A 161 2.92 31.11 -9.96
CA ALA A 161 4.32 30.88 -9.67
C ALA A 161 4.99 30.09 -10.82
N PRO A 162 6.31 30.19 -11.00
CA PRO A 162 7.02 29.47 -12.03
C PRO A 162 7.13 27.98 -11.75
N VAL A 163 7.42 27.18 -12.79
CA VAL A 163 7.79 25.77 -12.67
C VAL A 163 8.99 25.61 -11.74
N GLY A 164 8.96 24.63 -10.85
CA GLY A 164 9.99 24.40 -9.84
C GLY A 164 9.74 25.09 -8.47
N THR A 165 8.66 25.86 -8.34
CA THR A 165 8.25 26.42 -7.04
C THR A 165 8.03 25.31 -6.02
N THR A 166 8.70 25.43 -4.87
CA THR A 166 8.56 24.49 -3.74
C THR A 166 7.27 24.74 -2.93
N LEU A 167 6.81 23.74 -2.18
CA LEU A 167 5.64 23.90 -1.29
C LEU A 167 5.85 24.99 -0.23
N GLU A 168 7.08 25.19 0.26
CA GLU A 168 7.40 26.24 1.22
C GLU A 168 7.29 27.66 0.60
N GLU A 169 7.75 27.82 -0.63
CA GLU A 169 7.57 29.05 -1.40
C GLU A 169 6.10 29.30 -1.71
N ALA A 170 5.40 28.27 -2.18
CA ALA A 170 3.96 28.33 -2.44
C ALA A 170 3.15 28.75 -1.20
N LYS A 171 3.50 28.21 -0.01
CA LYS A 171 2.89 28.59 1.26
C LYS A 171 3.04 30.08 1.55
N LYS A 172 4.24 30.65 1.31
CA LYS A 172 4.49 32.08 1.50
C LYS A 172 3.69 32.93 0.52
N ILE A 173 3.64 32.53 -0.75
CA ILE A 173 2.89 33.24 -1.81
C ILE A 173 1.40 33.21 -1.48
N LEU A 174 0.83 32.03 -1.22
CA LEU A 174 -0.60 31.85 -0.91
C LEU A 174 -1.00 32.60 0.37
N GLY A 175 -0.15 32.54 1.42
CA GLY A 175 -0.39 33.25 2.67
C GLY A 175 -0.42 34.76 2.50
N LYS A 176 0.54 35.35 1.76
CA LYS A 176 0.60 36.78 1.46
C LYS A 176 -0.59 37.22 0.59
N ALA A 177 -0.94 36.42 -0.42
CA ALA A 177 -2.05 36.72 -1.35
C ALA A 177 -3.44 36.39 -0.76
N ARG A 178 -3.53 35.69 0.36
CA ARG A 178 -4.78 35.16 0.96
C ARG A 178 -5.62 34.36 -0.05
N LYS A 179 -4.94 33.55 -0.87
CA LYS A 179 -5.54 32.67 -1.87
C LYS A 179 -5.33 31.21 -1.46
N GLU A 180 -6.17 30.31 -1.98
CA GLU A 180 -6.13 28.89 -1.65
C GLU A 180 -5.49 28.05 -2.76
N LYS A 181 -5.30 28.62 -3.96
CA LYS A 181 -4.81 27.94 -5.14
C LYS A 181 -3.76 28.79 -5.83
N LEU A 182 -2.68 28.13 -6.28
CA LEU A 182 -1.54 28.73 -6.94
C LEU A 182 -1.29 27.98 -8.25
N PRO A 183 -1.80 28.48 -9.39
CA PRO A 183 -1.42 27.93 -10.70
C PRO A 183 0.07 28.08 -10.93
N ILE A 184 0.71 27.03 -11.43
CA ILE A 184 2.11 27.01 -11.84
C ILE A 184 2.15 27.16 -13.36
N VAL A 185 2.90 28.12 -13.82
CA VAL A 185 3.02 28.46 -15.26
C VAL A 185 4.47 28.44 -15.71
N ASP A 186 4.67 28.21 -17.01
CA ASP A 186 5.99 28.36 -17.65
C ASP A 186 6.21 29.81 -18.14
N ASP A 187 7.34 30.06 -18.81
CA ASP A 187 7.72 31.36 -19.33
C ASP A 187 6.75 31.91 -20.38
N ASP A 188 6.00 31.04 -21.08
CA ASP A 188 4.96 31.40 -22.04
C ASP A 188 3.59 31.59 -21.35
N TYR A 189 3.52 31.53 -20.01
CA TYR A 189 2.31 31.59 -19.19
C TYR A 189 1.35 30.43 -19.43
N LYS A 190 1.84 29.28 -19.91
CA LYS A 190 1.07 28.06 -20.06
C LYS A 190 0.95 27.35 -18.72
N LEU A 191 -0.23 26.82 -18.43
CA LEU A 191 -0.49 26.05 -17.23
C LEU A 191 0.35 24.77 -17.21
N ARG A 192 1.15 24.60 -16.16
CA ARG A 192 2.02 23.44 -15.93
C ARG A 192 1.75 22.73 -14.61
N GLY A 193 0.96 23.32 -13.76
CA GLY A 193 0.63 22.71 -12.48
C GLY A 193 -0.33 23.57 -11.65
N LEU A 194 -0.70 23.01 -10.51
CA LEU A 194 -1.54 23.67 -9.51
C LEU A 194 -1.07 23.23 -8.11
N ILE A 195 -0.85 24.19 -7.22
CA ILE A 195 -0.63 23.92 -5.78
C ILE A 195 -1.82 24.46 -5.02
N THR A 196 -2.35 23.70 -4.07
CA THR A 196 -3.44 24.16 -3.19
C THR A 196 -2.99 24.23 -1.74
N ILE A 197 -3.67 25.03 -0.94
CA ILE A 197 -3.39 25.12 0.50
C ILE A 197 -3.61 23.77 1.18
N LYS A 198 -4.57 22.96 0.68
CA LYS A 198 -4.83 21.60 1.18
C LYS A 198 -3.64 20.66 0.98
N ASP A 199 -2.91 20.80 -0.12
CA ASP A 199 -1.72 19.96 -0.39
C ASP A 199 -0.58 20.34 0.57
N ILE A 200 -0.43 21.64 0.86
CA ILE A 200 0.53 22.12 1.83
C ILE A 200 0.16 21.65 3.26
N GLU A 201 -1.12 21.75 3.64
CA GLU A 201 -1.59 21.26 4.96
C GLU A 201 -1.36 19.76 5.13
N LYS A 202 -1.60 18.97 4.07
CA LYS A 202 -1.37 17.53 4.07
C LYS A 202 0.11 17.17 4.17
N SER A 203 0.98 17.89 3.45
CA SER A 203 2.43 17.71 3.53
C SER A 203 2.95 17.99 4.94
N VAL A 204 2.40 19.00 5.64
CA VAL A 204 2.73 19.28 7.04
C VAL A 204 2.19 18.21 7.99
N LYS A 205 0.96 17.72 7.72
CA LYS A 205 0.32 16.71 8.56
C LYS A 205 0.98 15.33 8.41
N TYR A 206 1.43 14.99 7.20
CA TYR A 206 1.99 13.67 6.85
C TYR A 206 3.41 13.78 6.28
N PRO A 207 4.40 14.22 7.10
CA PRO A 207 5.77 14.47 6.62
C PRO A 207 6.50 13.19 6.15
N SER A 208 6.02 12.03 6.58
CA SER A 208 6.59 10.72 6.21
C SER A 208 5.92 10.07 5.00
N SER A 209 5.02 10.77 4.29
CA SER A 209 4.31 10.20 3.15
C SER A 209 5.26 9.64 2.08
N ALA A 210 4.90 8.50 1.51
CA ALA A 210 5.64 7.87 0.42
C ALA A 210 5.15 8.41 -0.93
N HIS A 211 6.05 9.02 -1.69
CA HIS A 211 5.75 9.70 -2.95
C HIS A 211 6.58 9.15 -4.12
N ASP A 212 6.04 9.28 -5.31
CA ASP A 212 6.77 9.07 -6.56
C ASP A 212 7.62 10.31 -6.91
N SER A 213 8.35 10.24 -8.01
CA SER A 213 9.20 11.34 -8.50
C SER A 213 8.42 12.62 -8.87
N GLN A 214 7.11 12.54 -9.02
CA GLN A 214 6.22 13.67 -9.30
C GLN A 214 5.52 14.21 -8.04
N GLY A 215 5.85 13.69 -6.87
CA GLY A 215 5.25 14.11 -5.60
C GLY A 215 3.86 13.55 -5.32
N ARG A 216 3.40 12.53 -6.09
CA ARG A 216 2.12 11.86 -5.88
C ARG A 216 2.30 10.65 -4.97
N LEU A 217 1.27 10.32 -4.19
CA LEU A 217 1.31 9.14 -3.31
C LEU A 217 1.62 7.87 -4.10
N LEU A 218 2.43 6.98 -3.50
CA LEU A 218 2.71 5.67 -4.07
C LEU A 218 1.47 4.77 -4.04
N ALA A 219 1.22 4.08 -5.14
CA ALA A 219 0.14 3.12 -5.30
C ALA A 219 0.62 1.84 -5.99
N GLY A 220 0.28 0.69 -5.40
CA GLY A 220 0.47 -0.60 -6.05
C GLY A 220 -0.87 -1.25 -6.40
N ALA A 221 -0.85 -2.22 -7.31
CA ALA A 221 -2.03 -2.98 -7.69
C ALA A 221 -1.73 -4.47 -7.90
N ALA A 222 -2.63 -5.33 -7.45
CA ALA A 222 -2.52 -6.78 -7.66
C ALA A 222 -3.04 -7.16 -9.06
N VAL A 223 -2.36 -8.11 -9.70
CA VAL A 223 -2.79 -8.73 -10.95
C VAL A 223 -2.71 -10.25 -10.82
N GLY A 224 -3.54 -10.95 -11.59
CA GLY A 224 -3.49 -12.42 -11.70
C GLY A 224 -2.74 -12.86 -12.96
N ILE A 225 -3.02 -14.11 -13.38
CA ILE A 225 -2.48 -14.73 -14.60
C ILE A 225 -3.61 -15.06 -15.58
N THR A 226 -4.63 -14.21 -15.63
CA THR A 226 -5.77 -14.38 -16.57
C THR A 226 -5.37 -14.02 -18.00
N ALA A 227 -6.13 -14.47 -18.99
CA ALA A 227 -5.83 -14.21 -20.41
C ALA A 227 -5.74 -12.72 -20.77
N ASN A 228 -6.42 -11.86 -20.00
CA ASN A 228 -6.42 -10.39 -20.19
C ASN A 228 -5.49 -9.65 -19.23
N VAL A 229 -4.48 -10.33 -18.66
CA VAL A 229 -3.54 -9.70 -17.71
C VAL A 229 -2.81 -8.52 -18.31
N MET A 230 -2.42 -8.59 -19.57
CA MET A 230 -1.69 -7.50 -20.26
C MET A 230 -2.57 -6.26 -20.43
N ASP A 231 -3.86 -6.42 -20.75
CA ASP A 231 -4.82 -5.28 -20.83
C ASP A 231 -4.97 -4.61 -19.46
N ARG A 232 -5.04 -5.41 -18.39
CA ARG A 232 -5.09 -4.91 -17.01
C ARG A 232 -3.83 -4.14 -16.64
N VAL A 233 -2.66 -4.68 -16.94
CA VAL A 233 -1.37 -4.00 -16.69
C VAL A 233 -1.30 -2.70 -17.46
N GLN A 234 -1.69 -2.68 -18.74
CA GLN A 234 -1.71 -1.46 -19.55
C GLN A 234 -2.62 -0.37 -18.95
N ALA A 235 -3.81 -0.74 -18.50
CA ALA A 235 -4.75 0.19 -17.85
C ALA A 235 -4.18 0.77 -16.54
N LEU A 236 -3.51 -0.06 -15.74
CA LEU A 236 -2.85 0.35 -14.50
C LEU A 236 -1.66 1.28 -14.77
N VAL A 237 -0.85 1.00 -15.79
CA VAL A 237 0.26 1.85 -16.24
C VAL A 237 -0.27 3.22 -16.71
N ASN A 238 -1.36 3.23 -17.47
CA ASN A 238 -2.01 4.48 -17.90
C ASN A 238 -2.51 5.31 -16.72
N SER A 239 -2.86 4.66 -15.59
CA SER A 239 -3.22 5.33 -14.33
C SER A 239 -1.99 5.63 -13.44
N SER A 240 -0.78 5.48 -13.96
CA SER A 240 0.49 5.76 -13.26
C SER A 240 0.70 4.92 -12.00
N VAL A 241 0.36 3.62 -12.03
CA VAL A 241 0.71 2.70 -10.93
C VAL A 241 2.23 2.62 -10.75
N ASP A 242 2.72 2.62 -9.51
CA ASP A 242 4.16 2.56 -9.22
C ASP A 242 4.71 1.13 -9.28
N CYS A 243 3.92 0.17 -8.80
CA CYS A 243 4.27 -1.24 -8.90
C CYS A 243 3.04 -2.12 -9.07
N ILE A 244 3.24 -3.28 -9.66
CA ILE A 244 2.25 -4.34 -9.68
C ILE A 244 2.72 -5.55 -8.88
N VAL A 245 1.75 -6.30 -8.35
CA VAL A 245 1.99 -7.55 -7.63
C VAL A 245 1.32 -8.68 -8.42
N ILE A 246 2.13 -9.56 -9.03
CA ILE A 246 1.62 -10.83 -9.57
C ILE A 246 1.31 -11.72 -8.38
N ASP A 247 0.03 -11.86 -8.06
CA ASP A 247 -0.46 -12.48 -6.83
C ASP A 247 -1.07 -13.86 -7.10
N SER A 248 -0.36 -14.90 -6.67
CA SER A 248 -0.73 -16.31 -6.85
C SER A 248 -0.55 -17.09 -5.55
N ALA A 249 -1.31 -18.17 -5.40
CA ALA A 249 -1.12 -19.14 -4.32
C ALA A 249 0.22 -19.91 -4.44
N HIS A 250 0.78 -20.01 -5.67
CA HIS A 250 2.06 -20.67 -5.92
C HIS A 250 2.86 -19.94 -6.99
N GLY A 251 3.74 -19.03 -6.54
CA GLY A 251 4.59 -18.18 -7.39
C GLY A 251 5.68 -18.94 -8.14
N HIS A 252 6.11 -20.11 -7.64
CA HIS A 252 7.10 -20.95 -8.30
C HIS A 252 6.45 -21.87 -9.35
N SER A 253 5.75 -21.27 -10.29
CA SER A 253 5.09 -21.99 -11.39
C SER A 253 5.46 -21.40 -12.75
N LYS A 254 5.42 -22.26 -13.80
CA LYS A 254 5.76 -21.85 -15.16
C LYS A 254 4.94 -20.65 -15.63
N ASN A 255 3.65 -20.63 -15.35
CA ASN A 255 2.76 -19.55 -15.80
C ASN A 255 3.12 -18.23 -15.16
N ILE A 256 3.45 -18.19 -13.86
CA ILE A 256 3.88 -16.97 -13.16
C ILE A 256 5.20 -16.46 -13.76
N ILE A 257 6.19 -17.33 -13.95
CA ILE A 257 7.49 -16.96 -14.54
C ILE A 257 7.31 -16.42 -15.96
N THR A 258 6.44 -17.05 -16.77
CA THR A 258 6.15 -16.60 -18.13
C THR A 258 5.47 -15.23 -18.12
N THR A 259 4.40 -15.04 -17.32
CA THR A 259 3.70 -13.76 -17.19
C THR A 259 4.63 -12.65 -16.70
N LEU A 260 5.51 -12.93 -15.71
CA LEU A 260 6.52 -11.98 -15.25
C LEU A 260 7.42 -11.51 -16.40
N LYS A 261 7.95 -12.43 -17.20
CA LYS A 261 8.80 -12.11 -18.36
C LYS A 261 8.06 -11.31 -19.42
N GLU A 262 6.82 -11.64 -19.72
CA GLU A 262 5.96 -10.92 -20.68
C GLU A 262 5.73 -9.47 -20.21
N ILE A 263 5.36 -9.28 -18.93
CA ILE A 263 5.15 -7.95 -18.36
C ILE A 263 6.46 -7.14 -18.38
N LYS A 264 7.58 -7.71 -17.94
CA LYS A 264 8.87 -7.01 -17.93
C LYS A 264 9.38 -6.70 -19.35
N SER A 265 9.03 -7.51 -20.36
CA SER A 265 9.35 -7.23 -21.76
C SER A 265 8.53 -6.09 -22.34
N ALA A 266 7.22 -6.03 -22.00
CA ALA A 266 6.33 -4.98 -22.49
C ALA A 266 6.49 -3.64 -21.74
N PHE A 267 6.82 -3.70 -20.44
CA PHE A 267 6.94 -2.55 -19.53
C PHE A 267 8.25 -2.64 -18.73
N PRO A 268 9.42 -2.38 -19.34
CA PRO A 268 10.73 -2.58 -18.69
C PRO A 268 10.93 -1.78 -17.40
N ASP A 269 10.37 -0.56 -17.33
CA ASP A 269 10.52 0.35 -16.19
C ASP A 269 9.53 0.07 -15.05
N LEU A 270 8.44 -0.68 -15.33
CA LEU A 270 7.43 -1.02 -14.34
C LEU A 270 8.03 -1.94 -13.27
N GLN A 271 7.86 -1.58 -12.01
CA GLN A 271 8.30 -2.41 -10.90
C GLN A 271 7.32 -3.57 -10.67
N VAL A 272 7.84 -4.79 -10.71
CA VAL A 272 7.02 -6.01 -10.60
C VAL A 272 7.43 -6.83 -9.38
N ILE A 273 6.49 -7.04 -8.48
CA ILE A 273 6.59 -7.94 -7.33
C ILE A 273 5.91 -9.25 -7.72
N ALA A 274 6.52 -10.39 -7.44
CA ALA A 274 5.92 -11.68 -7.72
C ALA A 274 5.90 -12.60 -6.49
N GLY A 275 4.84 -13.38 -6.35
CA GLY A 275 4.63 -14.35 -5.28
C GLY A 275 3.28 -15.06 -5.38
N ASN A 276 2.90 -15.89 -4.35
CA ASN A 276 3.69 -16.14 -3.15
C ASN A 276 4.64 -17.33 -3.33
N ILE A 277 5.77 -17.22 -2.70
CA ILE A 277 6.78 -18.28 -2.66
C ILE A 277 7.11 -18.64 -1.19
N ALA A 278 7.82 -19.72 -0.98
CA ALA A 278 8.22 -20.17 0.36
C ALA A 278 9.61 -20.82 0.43
N THR A 279 10.39 -20.78 -0.68
CA THR A 279 11.71 -21.45 -0.76
C THR A 279 12.72 -20.58 -1.49
N GLY A 280 14.01 -20.79 -1.19
CA GLY A 280 15.11 -20.13 -1.89
C GLY A 280 15.17 -20.47 -3.37
N ALA A 281 14.88 -21.72 -3.74
CA ALA A 281 14.81 -22.13 -5.16
C ALA A 281 13.77 -21.31 -5.94
N ALA A 282 12.60 -21.05 -5.33
CA ALA A 282 11.58 -20.20 -5.93
C ALA A 282 12.03 -18.74 -6.04
N ALA A 283 12.68 -18.21 -4.99
CA ALA A 283 13.23 -16.86 -5.02
C ALA A 283 14.25 -16.70 -6.14
N LYS A 284 15.18 -17.65 -6.26
CA LYS A 284 16.19 -17.68 -7.34
C LYS A 284 15.52 -17.66 -8.73
N ALA A 285 14.54 -18.54 -8.96
CA ALA A 285 13.87 -18.64 -10.25
C ALA A 285 13.15 -17.33 -10.65
N LEU A 286 12.52 -16.62 -9.70
CA LEU A 286 11.90 -15.33 -9.95
C LEU A 286 12.95 -14.21 -10.18
N CYS A 287 14.05 -14.23 -9.42
CA CYS A 287 15.15 -13.27 -9.61
C CYS A 287 15.78 -13.41 -11.00
N GLU A 288 16.04 -14.64 -11.47
CA GLU A 288 16.53 -14.94 -12.82
C GLU A 288 15.53 -14.54 -13.93
N ALA A 289 14.24 -14.50 -13.59
CA ALA A 289 13.18 -14.04 -14.49
C ALA A 289 12.99 -12.52 -14.54
N GLY A 290 13.75 -11.74 -13.73
CA GLY A 290 13.76 -10.28 -13.76
C GLY A 290 12.76 -9.60 -12.82
N VAL A 291 12.34 -10.25 -11.73
CA VAL A 291 11.48 -9.66 -10.70
C VAL A 291 12.17 -8.50 -9.99
N ASP A 292 11.41 -7.53 -9.48
CA ASP A 292 11.94 -6.38 -8.72
C ASP A 292 11.80 -6.54 -7.20
N ALA A 293 10.93 -7.44 -6.73
CA ALA A 293 10.85 -7.93 -5.35
C ALA A 293 10.12 -9.28 -5.31
N VAL A 294 10.44 -10.14 -4.33
CA VAL A 294 9.76 -11.41 -4.11
C VAL A 294 8.87 -11.35 -2.88
N LYS A 295 7.65 -11.90 -2.99
CA LYS A 295 6.67 -11.95 -1.90
C LYS A 295 6.57 -13.36 -1.34
N VAL A 296 6.85 -13.51 -0.03
CA VAL A 296 7.06 -14.79 0.66
C VAL A 296 5.95 -15.05 1.67
N GLY A 297 5.28 -16.19 1.53
CA GLY A 297 4.25 -16.64 2.47
C GLY A 297 3.24 -17.58 1.83
N ILE A 298 3.35 -18.87 2.07
CA ILE A 298 2.37 -19.88 1.66
C ILE A 298 1.71 -20.46 2.91
N GLY A 299 0.45 -20.09 3.13
CA GLY A 299 -0.38 -20.57 4.21
C GLY A 299 -0.21 -19.95 5.61
N PRO A 300 0.55 -18.85 5.85
CA PRO A 300 0.68 -18.28 7.20
C PRO A 300 -0.46 -17.32 7.57
N GLY A 301 -1.27 -16.86 6.61
CA GLY A 301 -2.34 -15.89 6.84
C GLY A 301 -3.45 -16.45 7.76
N SER A 302 -4.04 -15.58 8.60
CA SER A 302 -5.05 -15.96 9.60
C SER A 302 -6.34 -16.57 9.02
N ILE A 303 -6.63 -16.25 7.73
CA ILE A 303 -7.82 -16.74 7.01
C ILE A 303 -7.45 -17.79 5.95
N CYS A 304 -6.19 -18.23 5.89
CA CYS A 304 -5.70 -19.18 4.91
C CYS A 304 -5.82 -20.62 5.44
N THR A 305 -6.37 -21.51 4.63
CA THR A 305 -6.48 -22.95 4.94
C THR A 305 -5.65 -23.84 4.01
N THR A 306 -4.78 -23.27 3.17
CA THR A 306 -3.92 -24.02 2.23
C THR A 306 -3.14 -25.14 2.91
N ARG A 307 -2.57 -24.87 4.10
CA ARG A 307 -1.80 -25.88 4.85
C ARG A 307 -2.66 -27.05 5.33
N VAL A 308 -3.93 -26.81 5.63
CA VAL A 308 -4.87 -27.83 6.10
C VAL A 308 -5.52 -28.56 4.93
N VAL A 309 -5.92 -27.85 3.89
CA VAL A 309 -6.65 -28.39 2.74
C VAL A 309 -5.71 -29.08 1.75
N ALA A 310 -4.59 -28.45 1.41
CA ALA A 310 -3.64 -28.95 0.44
C ALA A 310 -2.41 -29.64 1.07
N GLY A 311 -2.16 -29.45 2.36
CA GLY A 311 -0.98 -29.97 3.06
C GLY A 311 0.33 -29.29 2.66
N ILE A 312 0.25 -28.07 2.11
CA ILE A 312 1.40 -27.34 1.54
C ILE A 312 1.69 -26.07 2.34
N GLY A 313 2.96 -25.82 2.63
CA GLY A 313 3.43 -24.60 3.26
C GLY A 313 4.81 -24.74 3.89
N VAL A 314 5.41 -23.60 4.24
CA VAL A 314 6.64 -23.52 5.03
C VAL A 314 6.39 -22.52 6.16
N PRO A 315 6.81 -22.81 7.41
CA PRO A 315 6.74 -21.86 8.52
C PRO A 315 7.48 -20.55 8.18
N GLN A 316 6.87 -19.42 8.58
CA GLN A 316 7.15 -18.14 7.93
C GLN A 316 8.57 -17.60 8.12
N VAL A 317 9.17 -17.77 9.31
CA VAL A 317 10.56 -17.33 9.56
C VAL A 317 11.52 -18.11 8.66
N THR A 318 11.36 -19.44 8.59
CA THR A 318 12.16 -20.29 7.69
C THR A 318 11.97 -19.87 6.22
N ALA A 319 10.73 -19.65 5.77
CA ALA A 319 10.46 -19.27 4.40
C ALA A 319 11.12 -17.91 4.02
N VAL A 320 11.07 -16.92 4.93
CA VAL A 320 11.70 -15.62 4.71
C VAL A 320 13.22 -15.73 4.67
N MET A 321 13.83 -16.45 5.62
CA MET A 321 15.28 -16.67 5.66
C MET A 321 15.79 -17.37 4.40
N ASP A 322 15.11 -18.43 3.98
CA ASP A 322 15.51 -19.23 2.80
C ASP A 322 15.38 -18.40 1.50
N ALA A 323 14.28 -17.67 1.34
CA ALA A 323 14.10 -16.78 0.22
C ALA A 323 15.11 -15.62 0.21
N TYR A 324 15.40 -15.01 1.37
CA TYR A 324 16.36 -13.92 1.50
C TYR A 324 17.79 -14.37 1.17
N ALA A 325 18.19 -15.56 1.59
CA ALA A 325 19.52 -16.11 1.30
C ALA A 325 19.82 -16.17 -0.21
N GLU A 326 18.80 -16.40 -1.04
CA GLU A 326 18.94 -16.39 -2.50
C GLU A 326 18.70 -14.99 -3.10
N ALA A 327 17.62 -14.30 -2.74
CA ALA A 327 17.25 -13.02 -3.32
C ALA A 327 18.31 -11.93 -3.12
N LYS A 328 18.98 -11.92 -1.97
CA LYS A 328 20.05 -10.98 -1.63
C LYS A 328 21.25 -11.06 -2.60
N LYS A 329 21.52 -12.23 -3.22
CA LYS A 329 22.59 -12.40 -4.21
C LYS A 329 22.31 -11.57 -5.51
N PHE A 330 21.05 -11.26 -5.76
CA PHE A 330 20.58 -10.47 -6.88
C PHE A 330 20.25 -9.02 -6.49
N GLY A 331 20.42 -8.64 -5.23
CA GLY A 331 19.98 -7.33 -4.71
C GLY A 331 18.46 -7.14 -4.72
N ILE A 332 17.68 -8.23 -4.66
CA ILE A 332 16.22 -8.23 -4.70
C ILE A 332 15.64 -8.20 -3.29
N PRO A 333 14.78 -7.21 -2.95
CA PRO A 333 14.09 -7.16 -1.66
C PRO A 333 13.10 -8.32 -1.47
N VAL A 334 12.92 -8.71 -0.20
CA VAL A 334 11.97 -9.74 0.22
C VAL A 334 10.81 -9.11 0.98
N ILE A 335 9.58 -9.46 0.62
CA ILE A 335 8.36 -9.03 1.29
C ILE A 335 7.83 -10.22 2.10
N ALA A 336 7.74 -10.07 3.43
CA ALA A 336 7.15 -11.06 4.32
C ALA A 336 5.62 -10.89 4.37
N ASP A 337 4.88 -11.84 3.82
CA ASP A 337 3.43 -11.80 3.68
C ASP A 337 2.74 -12.85 4.53
N GLY A 338 2.01 -12.41 5.56
CA GLY A 338 1.19 -13.23 6.44
C GLY A 338 1.86 -13.74 7.70
N GLY A 339 1.04 -14.18 8.65
CA GLY A 339 1.46 -14.72 9.95
C GLY A 339 1.79 -13.65 11.01
N ILE A 340 1.76 -12.38 10.66
CA ILE A 340 2.08 -11.25 11.55
C ILE A 340 0.85 -10.90 12.39
N LYS A 341 0.96 -11.03 13.71
CA LYS A 341 -0.09 -10.73 14.69
C LYS A 341 0.23 -9.49 15.53
N PHE A 342 1.50 -9.23 15.80
CA PHE A 342 2.01 -8.16 16.65
C PHE A 342 3.17 -7.41 16.00
N SER A 343 3.50 -6.24 16.53
CA SER A 343 4.68 -5.47 16.09
C SER A 343 6.00 -6.25 16.28
N GLY A 344 6.09 -7.10 17.31
CA GLY A 344 7.24 -7.98 17.51
C GLY A 344 7.47 -8.96 16.35
N ASP A 345 6.40 -9.41 15.68
CA ASP A 345 6.52 -10.28 14.51
C ASP A 345 7.09 -9.52 13.30
N ILE A 346 6.80 -8.21 13.19
CA ILE A 346 7.43 -7.34 12.18
C ILE A 346 8.94 -7.27 12.41
N VAL A 347 9.38 -7.09 13.67
CA VAL A 347 10.82 -7.09 14.01
C VAL A 347 11.48 -8.40 13.62
N LYS A 348 10.83 -9.54 13.94
CA LYS A 348 11.31 -10.88 13.59
C LYS A 348 11.34 -11.11 12.08
N ALA A 349 10.31 -10.66 11.34
CA ALA A 349 10.25 -10.79 9.89
C ALA A 349 11.38 -10.01 9.20
N ILE A 350 11.68 -8.80 9.68
CA ILE A 350 12.78 -7.97 9.17
C ILE A 350 14.13 -8.62 9.51
N ALA A 351 14.34 -9.04 10.75
CA ALA A 351 15.57 -9.73 11.15
C ALA A 351 15.79 -11.05 10.39
N ALA A 352 14.72 -11.71 9.94
CA ALA A 352 14.79 -12.89 9.08
C ALA A 352 15.17 -12.59 7.62
N GLY A 353 15.24 -11.31 7.23
CA GLY A 353 15.61 -10.86 5.89
C GLY A 353 14.49 -10.15 5.12
N GLY A 354 13.31 -9.99 5.71
CA GLY A 354 12.23 -9.19 5.12
C GLY A 354 12.61 -7.71 5.03
N SER A 355 12.42 -7.10 3.88
CA SER A 355 12.58 -5.65 3.70
C SER A 355 11.28 -4.91 3.99
N VAL A 356 10.13 -5.54 3.70
CA VAL A 356 8.78 -5.02 3.92
C VAL A 356 7.87 -6.13 4.42
N CYS A 357 6.90 -5.80 5.26
CA CYS A 357 5.86 -6.69 5.73
C CYS A 357 4.51 -6.36 5.08
N MET A 358 3.85 -7.36 4.48
CA MET A 358 2.49 -7.21 3.99
C MET A 358 1.50 -7.60 5.10
N LEU A 359 0.54 -6.70 5.36
CA LEU A 359 -0.44 -6.84 6.43
C LEU A 359 -1.86 -6.98 5.86
N GLY A 360 -2.58 -8.02 6.29
CA GLY A 360 -4.00 -8.25 5.99
C GLY A 360 -4.88 -8.03 7.23
N SER A 361 -4.92 -9.01 8.13
CA SER A 361 -5.81 -9.02 9.31
C SER A 361 -5.61 -7.81 10.24
N LEU A 362 -4.38 -7.36 10.43
CA LEU A 362 -4.09 -6.20 11.26
C LEU A 362 -4.72 -4.91 10.75
N LEU A 363 -4.94 -4.79 9.43
CA LEU A 363 -5.51 -3.60 8.79
C LEU A 363 -6.98 -3.78 8.39
N ALA A 364 -7.48 -5.01 8.26
CA ALA A 364 -8.85 -5.30 7.85
C ALA A 364 -9.92 -4.69 8.77
N GLY A 365 -9.61 -4.48 10.06
CA GLY A 365 -10.48 -3.85 11.05
C GLY A 365 -10.49 -2.32 11.02
N CYS A 366 -9.63 -1.68 10.21
CA CYS A 366 -9.53 -0.22 10.16
C CYS A 366 -10.68 0.40 9.33
N ASP A 367 -10.97 1.67 9.59
CA ASP A 367 -12.03 2.43 8.90
C ASP A 367 -11.84 2.46 7.38
N GLU A 368 -10.59 2.54 6.93
CA GLU A 368 -10.21 2.69 5.53
C GLU A 368 -10.32 1.38 4.74
N ALA A 369 -10.39 0.23 5.41
CA ALA A 369 -10.59 -1.05 4.72
C ALA A 369 -12.01 -1.13 4.13
N PRO A 370 -12.18 -1.76 2.93
CA PRO A 370 -13.48 -1.80 2.24
C PRO A 370 -14.48 -2.79 2.85
N GLY A 371 -14.05 -3.71 3.71
CA GLY A 371 -14.94 -4.69 4.37
C GLY A 371 -16.11 -4.01 5.09
N SER A 372 -17.31 -4.58 4.95
CA SER A 372 -18.53 -4.05 5.56
C SER A 372 -18.48 -4.13 7.08
N PHE A 373 -19.19 -3.21 7.75
CA PHE A 373 -19.36 -3.25 9.20
C PHE A 373 -20.39 -4.29 9.61
N GLU A 374 -20.09 -4.98 10.69
CA GLU A 374 -21.01 -5.88 11.40
C GLU A 374 -21.11 -5.49 12.87
N LEU A 375 -22.32 -5.58 13.42
CA LEU A 375 -22.57 -5.46 14.87
C LEU A 375 -22.79 -6.86 15.45
N PHE A 376 -21.92 -7.29 16.36
CA PHE A 376 -22.06 -8.59 17.02
C PHE A 376 -21.80 -8.45 18.53
N GLN A 377 -22.72 -8.96 19.33
CA GLN A 377 -22.67 -8.86 20.81
C GLN A 377 -22.39 -7.43 21.31
N GLY A 378 -23.00 -6.42 20.66
CA GLY A 378 -22.84 -5.00 21.01
C GLY A 378 -21.51 -4.37 20.61
N ARG A 379 -20.61 -5.10 19.95
CA ARG A 379 -19.33 -4.59 19.45
C ARG A 379 -19.32 -4.47 17.93
N LYS A 380 -18.55 -3.50 17.41
CA LYS A 380 -18.32 -3.32 15.99
C LYS A 380 -17.23 -4.24 15.49
N TYR A 381 -17.47 -4.87 14.36
CA TYR A 381 -16.53 -5.70 13.61
C TYR A 381 -16.53 -5.27 12.14
N LYS A 382 -15.51 -5.70 11.41
CA LYS A 382 -15.48 -5.62 9.95
C LYS A 382 -15.34 -7.01 9.33
N VAL A 383 -16.03 -7.23 8.22
CA VAL A 383 -15.88 -8.46 7.45
C VAL A 383 -14.45 -8.55 6.92
N TYR A 384 -13.86 -9.73 7.10
CA TYR A 384 -12.54 -10.06 6.58
C TYR A 384 -12.57 -11.46 5.99
N ARG A 385 -12.12 -11.62 4.74
CA ARG A 385 -12.12 -12.90 4.05
C ARG A 385 -10.83 -13.18 3.30
N GLY A 386 -10.48 -14.47 3.21
CA GLY A 386 -9.37 -14.93 2.39
C GLY A 386 -9.70 -14.88 0.91
N MET A 387 -8.70 -14.61 0.08
CA MET A 387 -8.83 -14.65 -1.38
C MET A 387 -9.18 -16.06 -1.89
N GLY A 388 -8.93 -17.10 -1.09
CA GLY A 388 -9.35 -18.49 -1.34
C GLY A 388 -10.69 -18.87 -0.74
N SER A 389 -11.47 -17.96 -0.17
CA SER A 389 -12.84 -18.22 0.27
C SER A 389 -13.78 -18.35 -0.93
N ILE A 390 -14.91 -19.02 -0.74
CA ILE A 390 -15.89 -19.26 -1.82
C ILE A 390 -16.32 -17.91 -2.42
N ALA A 391 -16.74 -16.95 -1.59
CA ALA A 391 -17.21 -15.66 -2.08
C ALA A 391 -16.12 -14.85 -2.79
N ALA A 392 -14.87 -14.87 -2.29
CA ALA A 392 -13.78 -14.19 -2.98
C ALA A 392 -13.46 -14.84 -4.34
N MET A 393 -13.50 -16.17 -4.43
CA MET A 393 -13.30 -16.89 -5.69
C MET A 393 -14.43 -16.62 -6.69
N GLU A 394 -15.69 -16.55 -6.26
CA GLU A 394 -16.82 -16.19 -7.09
C GLU A 394 -16.72 -14.76 -7.64
N ASN A 395 -16.10 -13.87 -6.89
CA ASN A 395 -15.90 -12.46 -7.25
C ASN A 395 -14.60 -12.17 -8.03
N GLY A 396 -13.81 -13.19 -8.44
CA GLY A 396 -12.69 -12.99 -9.35
C GLY A 396 -11.35 -13.59 -8.95
N SER A 397 -11.20 -14.24 -7.77
CA SER A 397 -9.90 -14.77 -7.33
C SER A 397 -9.67 -16.26 -7.68
N LYS A 398 -10.47 -16.86 -8.56
CA LYS A 398 -10.32 -18.27 -9.01
C LYS A 398 -8.97 -18.56 -9.67
N ASP A 399 -8.44 -17.60 -10.41
CA ASP A 399 -7.14 -17.67 -11.08
C ASP A 399 -5.97 -17.81 -10.10
N ARG A 400 -6.06 -17.16 -8.93
CA ARG A 400 -5.06 -17.27 -7.86
C ARG A 400 -4.83 -18.72 -7.41
N TYR A 401 -5.89 -19.54 -7.43
CA TYR A 401 -5.91 -20.93 -6.97
C TYR A 401 -6.00 -21.94 -8.14
N PHE A 402 -5.74 -21.50 -9.37
CA PHE A 402 -5.77 -22.33 -10.58
C PHE A 402 -7.12 -23.06 -10.81
N GLN A 403 -8.23 -22.45 -10.35
CA GLN A 403 -9.59 -23.01 -10.44
C GLN A 403 -10.47 -22.31 -11.48
N THR A 404 -9.85 -21.59 -12.43
CA THR A 404 -10.57 -20.99 -13.57
C THR A 404 -11.22 -22.09 -14.40
N GLY A 405 -12.56 -22.03 -14.57
CA GLY A 405 -13.32 -23.05 -15.29
C GLY A 405 -13.75 -24.26 -14.45
N ALA A 406 -13.41 -24.33 -13.16
CA ALA A 406 -13.88 -25.38 -12.28
C ALA A 406 -15.41 -25.33 -12.09
N LYS A 407 -16.10 -26.48 -12.26
CA LYS A 407 -17.56 -26.61 -12.03
C LYS A 407 -17.92 -26.48 -10.54
N LYS A 408 -17.02 -26.88 -9.65
CA LYS A 408 -17.17 -26.80 -8.19
C LYS A 408 -15.83 -26.33 -7.61
N LEU A 409 -15.90 -25.36 -6.70
CA LEU A 409 -14.73 -24.78 -6.08
C LEU A 409 -14.26 -25.57 -4.87
N VAL A 410 -12.95 -25.64 -4.66
CA VAL A 410 -12.31 -26.14 -3.45
C VAL A 410 -11.68 -24.95 -2.74
N PRO A 411 -12.27 -24.42 -1.64
CA PRO A 411 -11.77 -23.25 -0.97
C PRO A 411 -10.48 -23.56 -0.18
N GLU A 412 -9.54 -22.63 -0.23
CA GLU A 412 -8.31 -22.61 0.57
C GLU A 412 -8.26 -21.38 1.50
N GLY A 413 -9.41 -20.89 1.89
CA GLY A 413 -9.58 -19.77 2.79
C GLY A 413 -10.98 -19.71 3.38
N VAL A 414 -11.10 -19.00 4.48
CA VAL A 414 -12.36 -18.79 5.19
C VAL A 414 -12.79 -17.33 5.16
N GLU A 415 -14.05 -17.11 5.53
CA GLU A 415 -14.62 -15.79 5.79
C GLU A 415 -14.87 -15.66 7.29
N GLY A 416 -14.66 -14.47 7.81
CA GLY A 416 -14.86 -14.15 9.19
C GLY A 416 -14.96 -12.65 9.42
N ARG A 417 -14.81 -12.24 10.64
CA ARG A 417 -14.80 -10.84 11.04
C ARG A 417 -13.63 -10.56 11.96
N VAL A 418 -13.14 -9.33 11.92
CA VAL A 418 -12.12 -8.82 12.83
C VAL A 418 -12.67 -7.65 13.62
N ALA A 419 -12.19 -7.47 14.84
CA ALA A 419 -12.58 -6.34 15.67
C ALA A 419 -12.29 -5.01 14.95
N TYR A 420 -13.21 -4.06 15.06
CA TYR A 420 -13.01 -2.70 14.58
C TYR A 420 -11.91 -2.00 15.37
N LYS A 421 -11.00 -1.31 14.64
CA LYS A 421 -9.78 -0.73 15.21
C LYS A 421 -9.66 0.80 15.06
N GLY A 422 -10.66 1.46 14.46
CA GLY A 422 -10.57 2.89 14.15
C GLY A 422 -9.70 3.19 12.95
N LEU A 423 -8.99 4.32 12.97
CA LEU A 423 -8.18 4.77 11.86
C LEU A 423 -6.91 3.93 11.69
N VAL A 424 -6.49 3.73 10.44
CA VAL A 424 -5.26 2.99 10.14
C VAL A 424 -4.00 3.69 10.69
N GLU A 425 -4.01 5.03 10.76
CA GLU A 425 -2.88 5.80 11.29
C GLU A 425 -2.55 5.43 12.74
N ASP A 426 -3.56 5.20 13.59
CA ASP A 426 -3.36 4.76 14.98
C ASP A 426 -2.76 3.35 15.06
N THR A 427 -3.24 2.44 14.21
CA THR A 427 -2.69 1.08 14.12
C THR A 427 -1.23 1.10 13.67
N ILE A 428 -0.89 1.86 12.63
CA ILE A 428 0.48 1.98 12.12
C ILE A 428 1.39 2.63 13.15
N PHE A 429 0.92 3.66 13.85
CA PHE A 429 1.69 4.31 14.92
C PHE A 429 2.14 3.29 15.99
N GLN A 430 1.22 2.43 16.46
CA GLN A 430 1.55 1.38 17.43
C GLN A 430 2.53 0.35 16.86
N LEU A 431 2.32 -0.10 15.62
CA LEU A 431 3.18 -1.08 14.97
C LEU A 431 4.61 -0.55 14.78
N MET A 432 4.74 0.71 14.32
CA MET A 432 6.05 1.34 14.11
C MET A 432 6.74 1.69 15.44
N GLY A 433 5.98 2.03 16.47
CA GLY A 433 6.51 2.19 17.84
C GLY A 433 7.13 0.90 18.35
N GLY A 434 6.43 -0.23 18.19
CA GLY A 434 6.96 -1.57 18.56
C GLY A 434 8.17 -1.99 17.73
N LEU A 435 8.18 -1.70 16.41
CA LEU A 435 9.34 -1.97 15.55
C LEU A 435 10.56 -1.16 16.00
N ARG A 436 10.42 0.15 16.25
CA ARG A 436 11.50 1.01 16.76
C ARG A 436 12.03 0.49 18.09
N SER A 437 11.14 0.07 18.99
CA SER A 437 11.52 -0.52 20.26
C SER A 437 12.39 -1.77 20.08
N GLY A 438 11.93 -2.71 19.24
CA GLY A 438 12.65 -3.96 18.96
C GLY A 438 13.99 -3.72 18.30
N MET A 439 14.08 -2.81 17.32
CA MET A 439 15.35 -2.41 16.70
C MET A 439 16.29 -1.75 17.72
N GLY A 440 15.76 -0.93 18.62
CA GLY A 440 16.53 -0.34 19.73
C GLY A 440 17.13 -1.40 20.65
N TYR A 441 16.37 -2.42 21.05
CA TYR A 441 16.91 -3.55 21.84
C TYR A 441 17.99 -4.36 21.10
N CYS A 442 17.94 -4.42 19.78
CA CYS A 442 18.94 -5.08 18.96
C CYS A 442 20.15 -4.20 18.62
N GLY A 443 20.16 -2.92 19.01
CA GLY A 443 21.22 -1.97 18.65
C GLY A 443 21.29 -1.66 17.15
N ALA A 444 20.17 -1.79 16.43
CA ALA A 444 20.10 -1.65 14.99
C ALA A 444 19.39 -0.33 14.58
N PRO A 445 20.14 0.73 14.23
CA PRO A 445 19.57 2.02 13.80
C PRO A 445 18.88 1.97 12.44
N THR A 446 19.11 0.96 11.61
CA THR A 446 18.55 0.80 10.28
C THR A 446 18.07 -0.62 10.01
N ILE A 447 17.13 -0.77 9.08
CA ILE A 447 16.60 -2.08 8.66
C ILE A 447 17.71 -3.01 8.14
N PRO A 448 18.62 -2.59 7.24
CA PRO A 448 19.71 -3.44 6.79
C PRO A 448 20.59 -3.97 7.94
N LEU A 449 20.87 -3.14 8.95
CA LEU A 449 21.68 -3.57 10.08
C LEU A 449 20.96 -4.63 10.93
N LEU A 450 19.62 -4.49 11.12
CA LEU A 450 18.86 -5.53 11.81
C LEU A 450 18.88 -6.87 11.06
N GLN A 451 18.80 -6.84 9.73
CA GLN A 451 18.90 -8.04 8.89
C GLN A 451 20.28 -8.72 9.01
N GLU A 452 21.35 -7.96 9.20
CA GLU A 452 22.72 -8.48 9.31
C GLU A 452 23.07 -8.98 10.72
N THR A 453 22.61 -8.27 11.74
CA THR A 453 23.06 -8.47 13.14
C THR A 453 22.04 -9.18 14.02
N GLY A 454 20.77 -9.28 13.58
CA GLY A 454 19.71 -9.92 14.35
C GLY A 454 20.03 -11.38 14.68
N LYS A 455 19.90 -11.75 15.96
CA LYS A 455 20.14 -13.10 16.44
C LYS A 455 18.89 -13.69 17.05
N PHE A 456 18.50 -14.85 16.59
CA PHE A 456 17.35 -15.57 17.10
C PHE A 456 17.73 -16.62 18.14
N ILE A 457 16.86 -16.79 19.12
CA ILE A 457 16.84 -17.94 20.01
C ILE A 457 15.51 -18.68 19.84
N LYS A 458 15.57 -20.00 19.70
CA LYS A 458 14.36 -20.84 19.73
C LYS A 458 13.79 -20.87 21.14
N MET A 459 12.45 -20.87 21.21
CA MET A 459 11.74 -20.99 22.48
C MET A 459 10.78 -22.19 22.47
N SER A 460 10.50 -22.70 23.66
CA SER A 460 9.52 -23.75 23.86
C SER A 460 8.09 -23.18 23.94
N SER A 461 7.07 -24.05 23.88
CA SER A 461 5.68 -23.65 24.13
C SER A 461 5.47 -23.06 25.53
N ALA A 462 6.29 -23.42 26.52
CA ALA A 462 6.28 -22.82 27.85
C ALA A 462 6.80 -21.37 27.80
N ALA A 463 7.87 -21.10 27.05
CA ALA A 463 8.41 -19.76 26.85
C ALA A 463 7.46 -18.87 26.03
N LEU A 464 6.69 -19.43 25.10
CA LEU A 464 5.63 -18.70 24.43
C LEU A 464 4.56 -18.19 25.42
N ARG A 465 4.13 -19.04 26.35
CA ARG A 465 3.17 -18.63 27.39
C ARG A 465 3.77 -17.57 28.33
N GLU A 466 5.04 -17.71 28.72
CA GLU A 466 5.79 -16.72 29.50
C GLU A 466 5.88 -15.35 28.78
N SER A 467 5.86 -15.34 27.45
CA SER A 467 5.96 -14.12 26.64
C SER A 467 4.67 -13.29 26.63
N HIS A 468 3.55 -13.85 27.05
CA HIS A 468 2.27 -13.15 27.16
C HIS A 468 1.97 -12.82 28.63
N PRO A 469 1.16 -11.77 28.92
CA PRO A 469 0.69 -11.52 30.28
C PRO A 469 0.05 -12.77 30.87
N HIS A 470 0.52 -13.22 32.02
CA HIS A 470 0.05 -14.42 32.72
C HIS A 470 -0.12 -14.13 34.21
N ASP A 471 -0.94 -14.95 34.88
CA ASP A 471 -1.24 -14.84 36.32
C ASP A 471 -1.87 -13.50 36.75
N ILE A 472 -2.49 -12.75 35.81
CA ILE A 472 -3.23 -11.52 36.06
C ILE A 472 -4.53 -11.49 35.26
N HIS A 473 -5.51 -10.69 35.73
CA HIS A 473 -6.66 -10.28 34.94
C HIS A 473 -6.41 -8.89 34.35
N ILE A 474 -6.40 -8.78 32.99
CA ILE A 474 -6.26 -7.50 32.33
C ILE A 474 -7.55 -6.68 32.55
N THR A 475 -7.45 -5.60 33.29
CA THR A 475 -8.59 -4.70 33.58
C THR A 475 -8.66 -3.52 32.60
N LYS A 476 -7.55 -3.21 31.91
CA LYS A 476 -7.45 -2.18 30.88
C LYS A 476 -6.51 -2.69 29.77
N GLU A 477 -7.06 -2.87 28.59
CA GLU A 477 -6.27 -3.28 27.42
C GLU A 477 -5.29 -2.18 26.99
N ALA A 478 -4.11 -2.59 26.52
CA ALA A 478 -3.18 -1.69 25.86
C ALA A 478 -3.58 -1.54 24.38
N PRO A 479 -3.32 -0.36 23.76
CA PRO A 479 -3.72 -0.13 22.35
C PRO A 479 -3.03 -1.07 21.36
N ASN A 480 -1.95 -1.72 21.77
CA ASN A 480 -1.13 -2.62 20.95
C ASN A 480 -1.17 -4.09 21.40
N TYR A 481 -2.00 -4.42 22.38
CA TYR A 481 -2.18 -5.78 22.89
C TYR A 481 -3.65 -6.04 23.30
N SER A 482 -4.23 -7.07 22.71
CA SER A 482 -5.54 -7.59 23.14
C SER A 482 -5.50 -9.10 23.29
N VAL A 483 -6.30 -9.63 24.20
CA VAL A 483 -6.40 -11.07 24.47
C VAL A 483 -7.00 -11.84 23.28
N GLU A 484 -7.84 -11.20 22.46
CA GLU A 484 -8.45 -11.80 21.28
C GLU A 484 -7.42 -12.11 20.16
N ASN A 485 -6.22 -11.52 20.22
CA ASN A 485 -5.15 -11.70 19.25
C ASN A 485 -4.00 -12.59 19.78
N ALA A 486 -4.08 -13.08 21.01
CA ALA A 486 -3.04 -13.84 21.69
C ALA A 486 -3.22 -15.38 21.54
#